data_b0f858394e84af12ebb674dc32284a00
#
_entry.id   b0f858394e84af12ebb674dc32284a00
#
_cell.length_a   1.000
_cell.length_b   1.000
_cell.length_c   1.000
_cell.angle_alpha   90.00
_cell.angle_beta   90.00
_cell.angle_gamma   90.00
#
_symmetry.space_group_name_H-M   'P 1'
#
loop_
_entity.id
_entity.type
_entity.pdbx_description
1 polymer ?
#
loop_
_entity_poly.entity_id
_entity_poly.type
_entity_poly.pdbx_seq_one_letter_code
_entity_poly.pdbx_strand_id
1 'polypeptide(L)' 'MEPNWLKGPMPFELGMALVEHPPALEKYAALSRNDKQQFIDKAKDIRGRTQMQAYVQSFMGE' A
#
# COMPACT_ATOMS: atom_id res chain seq x y z
N MET A 1 16.06 10.98 -8.01
CA MET A 1 16.25 10.04 -6.92
C MET A 1 14.91 9.45 -6.50
N GLU A 2 14.86 8.16 -6.32
CA GLU A 2 13.62 7.49 -6.01
C GLU A 2 13.34 7.51 -4.51
N PRO A 3 12.09 7.67 -4.12
CA PRO A 3 11.74 7.55 -2.71
C PRO A 3 11.98 6.13 -2.21
N ASN A 4 12.30 6.03 -0.94
CA ASN A 4 12.57 4.73 -0.35
C ASN A 4 11.39 3.78 -0.45
N TRP A 5 10.18 4.30 -0.39
CA TRP A 5 9.01 3.43 -0.43
C TRP A 5 8.84 2.75 -1.79
N LEU A 6 9.43 3.32 -2.85
CA LEU A 6 9.41 2.66 -4.15
C LEU A 6 10.43 1.55 -4.24
N LYS A 7 11.55 1.70 -3.55
CA LYS A 7 12.62 0.72 -3.62
C LYS A 7 12.48 -0.38 -2.60
N GLY A 8 11.66 -0.17 -1.62
CA GLY A 8 11.52 -1.14 -0.55
C GLY A 8 10.84 -2.40 -1.00
N PRO A 9 10.46 -3.25 -0.05
CA PRO A 9 9.80 -4.51 -0.37
C PRO A 9 8.36 -4.34 -0.82
N MET A 10 7.89 -3.12 -0.97
CA MET A 10 6.51 -2.87 -1.37
C MET A 10 6.24 -3.41 -2.76
N PRO A 11 5.18 -4.22 -2.93
CA PRO A 11 4.80 -4.67 -4.26
C PRO A 11 4.46 -3.50 -5.16
N PHE A 12 4.83 -3.62 -6.42
CA PHE A 12 4.58 -2.56 -7.37
C PHE A 12 3.09 -2.22 -7.45
N GLU A 13 2.25 -3.23 -7.47
CA GLU A 13 0.81 -3.02 -7.60
C GLU A 13 0.24 -2.30 -6.39
N LEU A 14 0.78 -2.57 -5.21
CA LEU A 14 0.35 -1.87 -4.02
C LEU A 14 0.69 -0.39 -4.13
N GLY A 15 1.91 -0.09 -4.57
CA GLY A 15 2.30 1.30 -4.76
C GLY A 15 1.41 2.02 -5.74
N MET A 16 1.09 1.36 -6.85
CA MET A 16 0.21 1.96 -7.84
C MET A 16 -1.19 2.22 -7.29
N ALA A 17 -1.71 1.26 -6.53
CA ALA A 17 -3.04 1.42 -5.96
C ALA A 17 -3.07 2.59 -4.97
N LEU A 18 -2.02 2.73 -4.17
CA LEU A 18 -1.95 3.84 -3.22
C LEU A 18 -1.93 5.19 -3.96
N VAL A 19 -1.18 5.26 -5.05
CA VAL A 19 -1.11 6.49 -5.82
C VAL A 19 -2.46 6.84 -6.44
N GLU A 20 -3.20 5.83 -6.85
CA GLU A 20 -4.52 6.04 -7.45
C GLU A 20 -5.55 6.45 -6.41
N HIS A 21 -5.26 6.24 -5.13
CA HIS A 21 -6.19 6.59 -4.06
C HIS A 21 -5.46 7.48 -3.05
N PRO A 22 -5.38 8.79 -3.32
CA PRO A 22 -4.63 9.70 -2.45
C PRO A 22 -4.96 9.61 -0.97
N PRO A 23 -6.24 9.46 -0.56
CA PRO A 23 -6.51 9.31 0.87
C PRO A 23 -5.84 8.08 1.47
N ALA A 24 -5.74 7.00 0.71
CA ALA A 24 -5.08 5.81 1.20
C ALA A 24 -3.58 6.04 1.32
N LEU A 25 -3.00 6.75 0.39
CA LEU A 25 -1.58 7.06 0.45
C LEU A 25 -1.26 7.91 1.68
N GLU A 26 -2.11 8.89 1.97
CA GLU A 26 -1.92 9.70 3.15
C GLU A 26 -2.01 8.89 4.43
N LYS A 27 -2.98 7.99 4.47
CA LYS A 27 -3.13 7.14 5.64
C LYS A 27 -1.92 6.23 5.82
N TYR A 28 -1.44 5.68 4.72
CA TYR A 28 -0.25 4.83 4.77
C TYR A 28 0.95 5.63 5.28
N ALA A 29 1.13 6.84 4.79
CA ALA A 29 2.25 7.67 5.20
C ALA A 29 2.22 8.00 6.69
N ALA A 30 1.04 8.01 7.27
CA ALA A 30 0.89 8.31 8.70
C ALA A 30 1.13 7.10 9.59
N LEU A 31 1.22 5.90 9.01
CA LEU A 31 1.45 4.70 9.81
C LEU A 31 2.85 4.69 10.40
N SER A 32 3.00 4.02 11.53
CA SER A 32 4.32 3.78 12.08
C SER A 32 5.07 2.82 11.16
N ARG A 33 6.39 2.74 11.38
CA ARG A 33 7.21 1.82 10.59
C ARG A 33 6.70 0.39 10.69
N ASN A 34 6.37 -0.02 11.90
CA ASN A 34 5.90 -1.38 12.12
C ASN A 34 4.58 -1.63 11.41
N ASP A 35 3.66 -0.68 11.49
CA ASP A 35 2.38 -0.81 10.83
C ASP A 35 2.52 -0.83 9.33
N LYS A 36 3.43 -0.02 8.79
CA LYS A 36 3.70 -0.04 7.36
C LYS A 36 4.17 -1.41 6.92
N GLN A 37 5.07 -2.00 7.71
CA GLN A 37 5.60 -3.31 7.37
C GLN A 37 4.50 -4.37 7.37
N GLN A 38 3.61 -4.33 8.35
CA GLN A 38 2.51 -5.28 8.40
C GLN A 38 1.57 -5.11 7.23
N PHE A 39 1.31 -3.87 6.86
CA PHE A 39 0.45 -3.59 5.72
C PHE A 39 1.05 -4.16 4.44
N ILE A 40 2.34 -3.97 4.26
CA ILE A 40 3.03 -4.50 3.10
C ILE A 40 3.05 -6.03 3.12
N ASP A 41 3.30 -6.61 4.27
CA ASP A 41 3.36 -8.07 4.37
C ASP A 41 2.05 -8.71 3.98
N LYS A 42 0.95 -8.13 4.39
CA LYS A 42 -0.35 -8.67 4.02
C LYS A 42 -0.60 -8.50 2.52
N ALA A 43 -0.12 -7.40 1.96
CA ALA A 43 -0.32 -7.14 0.54
C ALA A 43 0.47 -8.11 -0.33
N LYS A 44 1.54 -8.67 0.21
CA LYS A 44 2.36 -9.61 -0.58
C LYS A 44 1.59 -10.85 -0.99
N ASP A 45 0.57 -11.21 -0.24
CA ASP A 45 -0.23 -12.39 -0.55
C ASP A 45 -1.35 -12.08 -1.52
N ILE A 46 -1.56 -10.82 -1.84
CA ILE A 46 -2.64 -10.42 -2.72
C ILE A 46 -2.16 -10.46 -4.15
N ARG A 47 -2.95 -11.09 -4.99
CA ARG A 47 -2.63 -11.21 -6.40
C ARG A 47 -3.70 -10.55 -7.21
N GLY A 48 -3.28 -9.92 -8.29
CA GLY A 48 -4.24 -9.31 -9.18
C GLY A 48 -4.58 -7.89 -8.79
N ARG A 49 -4.83 -7.09 -9.81
CA ARG A 49 -5.06 -5.67 -9.63
C ARG A 49 -6.35 -5.39 -8.89
N THR A 50 -7.40 -6.14 -9.24
CA THR A 50 -8.70 -5.93 -8.61
C THR A 50 -8.64 -6.21 -7.12
N GLN A 51 -7.97 -7.28 -6.74
CA GLN A 51 -7.85 -7.62 -5.33
C GLN A 51 -7.01 -6.60 -4.60
N MET A 52 -5.96 -6.12 -5.23
CA MET A 52 -5.12 -5.11 -4.60
C MET A 52 -5.89 -3.82 -4.36
N GLN A 53 -6.71 -3.41 -5.32
CA GLN A 53 -7.51 -2.21 -5.13
C GLN A 53 -8.55 -2.40 -4.03
N ALA A 54 -9.13 -3.58 -3.95
CA ALA A 54 -10.08 -3.86 -2.87
C ALA A 54 -9.39 -3.78 -1.51
N TYR A 55 -8.17 -4.28 -1.44
CA TYR A 55 -7.41 -4.22 -0.21
C TYR A 55 -7.15 -2.77 0.21
N VAL A 56 -6.75 -1.95 -0.74
CA VAL A 56 -6.47 -0.55 -0.46
C VAL A 56 -7.75 0.19 -0.07
N GLN A 57 -8.85 -0.10 -0.74
CA GLN A 57 -10.12 0.52 -0.40
C GLN A 57 -10.57 0.13 1.00
N SER A 58 -10.39 -1.12 1.36
CA SER A 58 -10.73 -1.57 2.70
C SER A 58 -9.88 -0.86 3.75
N PHE A 59 -8.60 -0.69 3.46
CA PHE A 59 -7.70 0.02 4.34
C PHE A 59 -8.13 1.47 4.52
N MET A 60 -8.54 2.09 3.42
CA MET A 60 -8.90 3.48 3.40
C MET A 60 -10.27 3.72 4.02
N GLY A 61 -11.18 2.81 3.76
CA GLY A 61 -12.56 3.04 4.06
C GLY A 61 -13.03 2.70 5.41
N GLU A 62 -12.44 2.11 6.06
CA GLU A 62 -13.01 1.92 7.16
C GLU A 62 -13.10 1.58 7.81
#